data_a819e72f02bab9360974877ec1787abb
#
_entry.id   a819e72f02bab9360974877ec1787abb
#
_cell.length_a   1.000
_cell.length_b   1.000
_cell.length_c   1.000
_cell.angle_alpha   90.00
_cell.angle_beta   90.00
_cell.angle_gamma   90.00
#
_symmetry.space_group_name_H-M   'P 1'
#
loop_
_entity.id
_entity.type
_entity.pdbx_description
1 polymer ?
#
loop_
_entity_poly.entity_id
_entity_poly.type
_entity_poly.pdbx_seq_one_letter_code
_entity_poly.pdbx_strand_id
1 'polypeptide(L)'
;MLFSLAFIPNFLLGGVTGVMLAMASADYQYHNTYFLVAHFHYTLVTGVVFACLAGLIFWYPKMMGYKLNEKLNKWAFWLFMIGFNVCFLPQFVLGLDGMPRRLYTYMPSDGWWLLNFISTIGALMMAVGFLFLVASIIYSHIKSPREATGDNWDGLGRTLEWSTASAIPPKYNFAITPDWNDYDTFVDMKEHGRHFLDNHNYKDIHMPNNTHTGVFMGIFMLVGGFFLIFESIIPFLICVAGIFGTMIYQSFVQDHGYHIPASEVAENEARLREARIKEREAVGHES
;
A
#
# COMPACT_ATOMS: atom_id res chain seq x y z
N MET A 1 5.61 -8.95 5.53
CA MET A 1 5.22 -10.35 5.68
C MET A 1 4.13 -10.57 6.74
N LEU A 2 4.23 -10.07 7.99
CA LEU A 2 3.20 -10.30 9.03
C LEU A 2 1.79 -9.84 8.63
N PHE A 3 1.64 -8.63 8.09
CA PHE A 3 0.34 -8.13 7.61
C PHE A 3 -0.25 -8.98 6.48
N SER A 4 0.59 -9.47 5.55
CA SER A 4 0.14 -10.35 4.46
C SER A 4 -0.31 -11.72 4.97
N LEU A 5 0.38 -12.27 5.98
CA LEU A 5 -0.03 -13.53 6.62
C LEU A 5 -1.33 -13.36 7.42
N ALA A 6 -1.49 -12.23 8.11
CA ALA A 6 -2.71 -11.95 8.88
C ALA A 6 -3.92 -11.66 7.99
N PHE A 7 -3.71 -11.14 6.78
CA PHE A 7 -4.75 -10.94 5.79
C PHE A 7 -5.53 -12.23 5.51
N ILE A 8 -4.83 -13.34 5.26
CA ILE A 8 -5.44 -14.60 4.81
C ILE A 8 -6.51 -15.11 5.79
N PRO A 9 -6.21 -15.38 7.09
CA PRO A 9 -7.22 -15.94 8.00
C PRO A 9 -8.33 -14.95 8.33
N ASN A 10 -8.04 -13.66 8.45
CA ASN A 10 -9.08 -12.67 8.76
C ASN A 10 -10.02 -12.44 7.56
N PHE A 11 -9.47 -12.36 6.34
CA PHE A 11 -10.30 -12.23 5.14
C PHE A 11 -11.12 -13.50 4.90
N LEU A 12 -10.58 -14.69 5.20
CA LEU A 12 -11.33 -15.94 5.13
C LEU A 12 -12.53 -15.93 6.09
N LEU A 13 -12.34 -15.45 7.34
CA LEU A 13 -13.44 -15.30 8.29
C LEU A 13 -14.50 -14.32 7.76
N GLY A 14 -14.06 -13.19 7.19
CA GLY A 14 -14.95 -12.27 6.49
C GLY A 14 -15.73 -12.95 5.35
N GLY A 15 -15.06 -13.77 4.53
CA GLY A 15 -15.68 -14.52 3.44
C GLY A 15 -16.73 -15.52 3.90
N VAL A 16 -16.40 -16.33 4.92
CA VAL A 16 -17.35 -17.31 5.50
C VAL A 16 -18.58 -16.62 6.07
N THR A 17 -18.41 -15.53 6.83
CA THR A 17 -19.53 -14.76 7.38
C THR A 17 -20.34 -14.06 6.28
N GLY A 18 -19.71 -13.72 5.15
CA GLY A 18 -20.38 -13.20 3.95
C GLY A 18 -21.29 -14.24 3.29
N VAL A 19 -20.84 -15.50 3.22
CA VAL A 19 -21.68 -16.61 2.75
C VAL A 19 -22.88 -16.80 3.68
N MET A 20 -22.69 -16.68 5.01
CA MET A 20 -23.81 -16.74 5.98
C MET A 20 -24.84 -15.63 5.70
N LEU A 21 -24.40 -14.39 5.45
CA LEU A 21 -25.27 -13.27 5.08
C LEU A 21 -25.95 -13.45 3.71
N ALA A 22 -25.33 -14.17 2.78
CA ALA A 22 -25.91 -14.46 1.47
C ALA A 22 -27.04 -15.51 1.54
N MET A 23 -27.13 -16.27 2.63
CA MET A 23 -28.21 -17.25 2.86
C MET A 23 -29.44 -16.53 3.41
N ALA A 24 -30.53 -16.46 2.63
CA ALA A 24 -31.74 -15.73 2.98
C ALA A 24 -32.30 -16.11 4.39
N SER A 25 -32.32 -17.39 4.74
CA SER A 25 -32.78 -17.86 6.05
C SER A 25 -31.93 -17.35 7.21
N ALA A 26 -30.61 -17.19 7.03
CA ALA A 26 -29.71 -16.65 8.04
C ALA A 26 -29.75 -15.11 8.05
N ASP A 27 -29.84 -14.48 6.87
CA ASP A 27 -29.87 -13.03 6.73
C ASP A 27 -31.09 -12.39 7.41
N TYR A 28 -32.21 -13.07 7.50
CA TYR A 28 -33.36 -12.60 8.28
C TYR A 28 -33.01 -12.25 9.73
N GLN A 29 -32.03 -12.94 10.35
CA GLN A 29 -31.58 -12.63 11.70
C GLN A 29 -30.38 -11.66 11.73
N TYR A 30 -29.48 -11.74 10.73
CA TYR A 30 -28.23 -11.01 10.73
C TYR A 30 -28.32 -9.64 10.06
N HIS A 31 -29.33 -9.44 9.22
CA HIS A 31 -29.52 -8.22 8.46
C HIS A 31 -29.67 -7.00 9.39
N ASN A 32 -28.96 -5.93 9.07
CA ASN A 32 -28.95 -4.69 9.86
C ASN A 32 -28.55 -4.85 11.33
N THR A 33 -27.83 -5.90 11.71
CA THR A 33 -27.25 -6.10 13.04
C THR A 33 -25.76 -5.80 13.06
N TYR A 34 -25.14 -5.85 14.25
CA TYR A 34 -23.70 -5.76 14.42
C TYR A 34 -22.94 -6.94 13.80
N PHE A 35 -23.61 -8.06 13.51
CA PHE A 35 -23.01 -9.15 12.73
C PHE A 35 -22.56 -8.67 11.33
N LEU A 36 -23.41 -7.90 10.66
CA LEU A 36 -23.07 -7.30 9.37
C LEU A 36 -21.90 -6.32 9.52
N VAL A 37 -21.85 -5.55 10.61
CA VAL A 37 -20.74 -4.61 10.89
C VAL A 37 -19.43 -5.36 11.06
N ALA A 38 -19.40 -6.43 11.83
CA ALA A 38 -18.22 -7.27 11.98
C ALA A 38 -17.78 -7.85 10.63
N HIS A 39 -18.73 -8.43 9.88
CA HIS A 39 -18.44 -9.03 8.56
C HIS A 39 -17.73 -8.05 7.62
N PHE A 40 -18.28 -6.87 7.37
CA PHE A 40 -17.68 -5.97 6.40
C PHE A 40 -16.36 -5.37 6.88
N HIS A 41 -16.11 -5.28 8.20
CA HIS A 41 -14.79 -4.90 8.69
C HIS A 41 -13.76 -6.02 8.48
N TYR A 42 -14.14 -7.29 8.64
CA TYR A 42 -13.25 -8.40 8.31
C TYR A 42 -12.91 -8.48 6.82
N THR A 43 -13.80 -8.04 5.93
CA THR A 43 -13.49 -7.96 4.49
C THR A 43 -12.75 -6.68 4.10
N LEU A 44 -13.22 -5.51 4.57
CA LEU A 44 -12.65 -4.21 4.15
C LEU A 44 -11.33 -3.89 4.85
N VAL A 45 -11.26 -4.02 6.18
CA VAL A 45 -10.02 -3.66 6.90
C VAL A 45 -8.91 -4.62 6.55
N THR A 46 -9.18 -5.92 6.47
CA THR A 46 -8.16 -6.88 6.06
C THR A 46 -7.84 -6.75 4.57
N GLY A 47 -8.85 -6.61 3.71
CA GLY A 47 -8.67 -6.50 2.26
C GLY A 47 -7.95 -5.22 1.83
N VAL A 48 -8.21 -4.10 2.50
CA VAL A 48 -7.62 -2.81 2.12
C VAL A 48 -6.52 -2.40 3.09
N VAL A 49 -6.82 -2.25 4.39
CA VAL A 49 -5.85 -1.66 5.33
C VAL A 49 -4.64 -2.58 5.53
N PHE A 50 -4.86 -3.89 5.80
CA PHE A 50 -3.73 -4.82 5.98
C PHE A 50 -2.89 -4.93 4.71
N ALA A 51 -3.53 -5.01 3.54
CA ALA A 51 -2.82 -5.07 2.26
C ALA A 51 -2.04 -3.78 1.98
N CYS A 52 -2.65 -2.61 2.21
CA CYS A 52 -1.97 -1.33 2.05
C CYS A 52 -0.78 -1.18 3.02
N LEU A 53 -0.93 -1.58 4.28
CA LEU A 53 0.16 -1.52 5.26
C LEU A 53 1.29 -2.50 4.91
N ALA A 54 0.94 -3.71 4.44
CA ALA A 54 1.92 -4.67 3.94
C ALA A 54 2.72 -4.08 2.76
N GLY A 55 2.02 -3.53 1.76
CA GLY A 55 2.63 -2.90 0.61
C GLY A 55 3.47 -1.68 0.97
N LEU A 56 2.94 -0.79 1.83
CA LEU A 56 3.66 0.39 2.31
C LEU A 56 5.01 -0.01 2.95
N ILE A 57 5.01 -0.95 3.88
CA ILE A 57 6.22 -1.39 4.58
C ILE A 57 7.18 -2.07 3.59
N PHE A 58 6.65 -2.90 2.68
CA PHE A 58 7.44 -3.67 1.73
C PHE A 58 8.16 -2.79 0.72
N TRP A 59 7.46 -1.82 0.12
CA TRP A 59 8.02 -0.92 -0.89
C TRP A 59 8.59 0.39 -0.30
N TYR A 60 8.53 0.56 1.03
CA TYR A 60 9.03 1.78 1.67
C TYR A 60 10.48 2.13 1.30
N PRO A 61 11.43 1.16 1.23
CA PRO A 61 12.78 1.43 0.78
C PRO A 61 12.85 1.99 -0.65
N LYS A 62 11.98 1.52 -1.55
CA LYS A 62 11.89 2.04 -2.93
C LYS A 62 11.36 3.46 -3.01
N MET A 63 10.49 3.83 -2.07
CA MET A 63 9.87 5.16 -2.03
C MET A 63 10.78 6.19 -1.35
N MET A 64 11.44 5.81 -0.25
CA MET A 64 12.13 6.74 0.63
C MET A 64 13.64 6.49 0.75
N GLY A 65 14.14 5.35 0.26
CA GLY A 65 15.57 5.01 0.25
C GLY A 65 16.10 4.48 1.58
N TYR A 66 15.24 4.04 2.51
CA TYR A 66 15.62 3.42 3.78
C TYR A 66 14.53 2.50 4.31
N LYS A 67 14.92 1.52 5.11
CA LYS A 67 13.98 0.59 5.76
C LYS A 67 13.33 1.23 6.98
N LEU A 68 12.08 0.87 7.23
CA LEU A 68 11.39 1.20 8.48
C LEU A 68 11.94 0.36 9.64
N ASN A 69 11.89 0.92 10.85
CA ASN A 69 12.34 0.23 12.06
C ASN A 69 11.51 -1.02 12.32
N GLU A 70 12.16 -2.18 12.25
CA GLU A 70 11.48 -3.49 12.32
C GLU A 70 10.82 -3.73 13.68
N LYS A 71 11.44 -3.28 14.80
CA LYS A 71 10.88 -3.46 16.13
C LYS A 71 9.57 -2.69 16.30
N LEU A 72 9.56 -1.42 15.87
CA LEU A 72 8.35 -0.59 15.92
C LEU A 72 7.25 -1.12 15.00
N ASN A 73 7.62 -1.61 13.80
CA ASN A 73 6.65 -2.22 12.88
C ASN A 73 6.07 -3.53 13.42
N LYS A 74 6.85 -4.35 14.15
CA LYS A 74 6.34 -5.55 14.83
C LYS A 74 5.33 -5.18 15.93
N TRP A 75 5.62 -4.15 16.74
CA TRP A 75 4.66 -3.64 17.72
C TRP A 75 3.40 -3.07 17.07
N ALA A 76 3.55 -2.27 16.01
CA ALA A 76 2.43 -1.77 15.23
C ALA A 76 1.54 -2.92 14.73
N PHE A 77 2.14 -3.96 14.15
CA PHE A 77 1.42 -5.12 13.66
C PHE A 77 0.64 -5.84 14.76
N TRP A 78 1.31 -6.23 15.86
CA TRP A 78 0.67 -7.02 16.89
C TRP A 78 -0.46 -6.27 17.61
N LEU A 79 -0.24 -5.00 17.92
CA LEU A 79 -1.27 -4.17 18.53
C LEU A 79 -2.46 -3.96 17.59
N PHE A 80 -2.20 -3.72 16.30
CA PHE A 80 -3.26 -3.54 15.32
C PHE A 80 -4.03 -4.84 15.08
N MET A 81 -3.33 -5.96 14.89
CA MET A 81 -3.92 -7.28 14.63
C MET A 81 -4.76 -7.80 15.81
N ILE A 82 -4.20 -7.75 17.03
CA ILE A 82 -4.93 -8.17 18.23
C ILE A 82 -6.09 -7.22 18.48
N GLY A 83 -5.86 -5.91 18.41
CA GLY A 83 -6.89 -4.89 18.56
C GLY A 83 -8.03 -5.05 17.57
N PHE A 84 -7.73 -5.36 16.31
CA PHE A 84 -8.73 -5.65 15.28
C PHE A 84 -9.65 -6.82 15.68
N ASN A 85 -9.07 -7.93 16.10
CA ASN A 85 -9.85 -9.10 16.52
C ASN A 85 -10.63 -8.83 17.81
N VAL A 86 -10.03 -8.18 18.81
CA VAL A 86 -10.70 -7.78 20.06
C VAL A 86 -11.84 -6.79 19.80
N CYS A 87 -11.70 -5.95 18.77
CA CYS A 87 -12.76 -5.01 18.38
C CYS A 87 -13.94 -5.71 17.70
N PHE A 88 -13.66 -6.52 16.67
CA PHE A 88 -14.70 -6.98 15.76
C PHE A 88 -15.24 -8.39 16.03
N LEU A 89 -14.50 -9.30 16.67
CA LEU A 89 -15.05 -10.61 17.06
C LEU A 89 -16.26 -10.50 18.02
N PRO A 90 -16.22 -9.65 19.07
CA PRO A 90 -17.39 -9.47 19.93
C PRO A 90 -18.62 -8.94 19.19
N GLN A 91 -18.44 -8.19 18.12
CA GLN A 91 -19.55 -7.63 17.34
C GLN A 91 -20.34 -8.71 16.57
N PHE A 92 -19.72 -9.84 16.21
CA PHE A 92 -20.49 -10.98 15.71
C PHE A 92 -21.48 -11.48 16.76
N VAL A 93 -21.04 -11.63 18.01
CA VAL A 93 -21.89 -12.07 19.12
C VAL A 93 -22.99 -11.04 19.40
N LEU A 94 -22.64 -9.74 19.46
CA LEU A 94 -23.64 -8.66 19.61
C LEU A 94 -24.71 -8.71 18.53
N GLY A 95 -24.33 -9.02 17.29
CA GLY A 95 -25.27 -9.16 16.19
C GLY A 95 -26.18 -10.37 16.34
N LEU A 96 -25.66 -11.51 16.84
CA LEU A 96 -26.45 -12.71 17.15
C LEU A 96 -27.40 -12.46 18.32
N ASP A 97 -27.01 -11.64 19.30
CA ASP A 97 -27.84 -11.21 20.42
C ASP A 97 -28.87 -10.12 20.02
N GLY A 98 -28.95 -9.82 18.71
CA GLY A 98 -29.97 -8.92 18.15
C GLY A 98 -29.64 -7.43 18.22
N MET A 99 -28.40 -7.03 18.56
CA MET A 99 -28.02 -5.62 18.57
C MET A 99 -28.08 -5.01 17.16
N PRO A 100 -28.99 -4.03 16.88
CA PRO A 100 -29.06 -3.39 15.58
C PRO A 100 -27.84 -2.51 15.32
N ARG A 101 -27.41 -2.38 14.07
CA ARG A 101 -26.41 -1.38 13.69
C ARG A 101 -26.98 0.04 13.79
N ARG A 102 -26.11 1.05 13.86
CA ARG A 102 -26.47 2.49 13.86
C ARG A 102 -27.18 2.97 15.14
N LEU A 103 -27.06 2.24 16.25
CA LEU A 103 -27.50 2.74 17.54
C LEU A 103 -26.51 3.80 18.06
N TYR A 104 -27.03 4.90 18.56
CA TYR A 104 -26.23 5.92 19.24
C TYR A 104 -26.11 5.66 20.75
N THR A 105 -27.03 4.87 21.31
CA THR A 105 -27.04 4.44 22.71
C THR A 105 -27.84 3.15 22.87
N TYR A 106 -27.68 2.46 23.99
CA TYR A 106 -28.41 1.25 24.37
C TYR A 106 -28.63 1.25 25.89
N MET A 107 -29.65 0.50 26.37
CA MET A 107 -29.97 0.44 27.80
C MET A 107 -29.10 -0.60 28.51
N PRO A 108 -28.79 -0.41 29.81
CA PRO A 108 -28.08 -1.41 30.61
C PRO A 108 -28.79 -2.77 30.68
N SER A 109 -30.12 -2.77 30.54
CA SER A 109 -30.98 -3.97 30.51
C SER A 109 -30.73 -4.85 29.28
N ASP A 110 -30.18 -4.30 28.18
CA ASP A 110 -29.98 -5.02 26.91
C ASP A 110 -28.82 -6.01 27.00
N GLY A 111 -27.97 -5.91 28.02
CA GLY A 111 -26.83 -6.82 28.23
C GLY A 111 -25.64 -6.62 27.34
N TRP A 112 -25.68 -5.67 26.42
CA TRP A 112 -24.64 -5.47 25.37
C TRP A 112 -23.41 -4.70 25.82
N TRP A 113 -23.42 -4.14 27.03
CA TRP A 113 -22.39 -3.21 27.50
C TRP A 113 -20.98 -3.83 27.53
N LEU A 114 -20.86 -5.10 27.99
CA LEU A 114 -19.55 -5.75 28.15
C LEU A 114 -18.87 -5.97 26.83
N LEU A 115 -19.58 -6.50 25.82
CA LEU A 115 -19.04 -6.77 24.51
C LEU A 115 -18.69 -5.47 23.76
N ASN A 116 -19.50 -4.42 23.91
CA ASN A 116 -19.17 -3.08 23.38
C ASN A 116 -17.95 -2.48 24.07
N PHE A 117 -17.80 -2.68 25.38
CA PHE A 117 -16.62 -2.22 26.10
C PHE A 117 -15.34 -2.92 25.62
N ILE A 118 -15.40 -4.25 25.43
CA ILE A 118 -14.29 -5.03 24.85
C ILE A 118 -13.97 -4.52 23.44
N SER A 119 -14.99 -4.28 22.60
CA SER A 119 -14.80 -3.71 21.26
C SER A 119 -14.10 -2.34 21.33
N THR A 120 -14.45 -1.50 22.29
CA THR A 120 -13.82 -0.19 22.49
C THR A 120 -12.34 -0.32 22.86
N ILE A 121 -11.99 -1.27 23.74
CA ILE A 121 -10.59 -1.58 24.06
C ILE A 121 -9.83 -2.01 22.78
N GLY A 122 -10.43 -2.88 21.98
CA GLY A 122 -9.86 -3.29 20.70
C GLY A 122 -9.60 -2.12 19.76
N ALA A 123 -10.56 -1.19 19.67
CA ALA A 123 -10.41 0.01 18.85
C ALA A 123 -9.25 0.92 19.33
N LEU A 124 -9.12 1.09 20.64
CA LEU A 124 -7.99 1.84 21.24
C LEU A 124 -6.66 1.15 20.98
N MET A 125 -6.61 -0.19 21.07
CA MET A 125 -5.40 -0.95 20.71
C MET A 125 -5.01 -0.76 19.25
N MET A 126 -5.97 -0.76 18.32
CA MET A 126 -5.71 -0.47 16.89
C MET A 126 -5.15 0.95 16.73
N ALA A 127 -5.72 1.94 17.39
CA ALA A 127 -5.24 3.31 17.34
C ALA A 127 -3.79 3.42 17.82
N VAL A 128 -3.45 2.78 18.95
CA VAL A 128 -2.08 2.72 19.45
C VAL A 128 -1.17 2.00 18.45
N GLY A 129 -1.60 0.89 17.86
CA GLY A 129 -0.85 0.19 16.81
C GLY A 129 -0.55 1.10 15.61
N PHE A 130 -1.51 1.89 15.17
CA PHE A 130 -1.31 2.88 14.11
C PHE A 130 -0.31 3.98 14.52
N LEU A 131 -0.36 4.45 15.76
CA LEU A 131 0.63 5.42 16.28
C LEU A 131 2.04 4.83 16.30
N PHE A 132 2.22 3.55 16.59
CA PHE A 132 3.53 2.88 16.47
C PHE A 132 4.04 2.86 15.02
N LEU A 133 3.17 2.69 14.05
CA LEU A 133 3.55 2.79 12.64
C LEU A 133 4.01 4.21 12.28
N VAL A 134 3.27 5.22 12.70
CA VAL A 134 3.64 6.63 12.48
C VAL A 134 4.98 6.92 13.17
N ALA A 135 5.15 6.46 14.41
CA ALA A 135 6.42 6.58 15.13
C ALA A 135 7.58 5.87 14.40
N SER A 136 7.32 4.71 13.81
CA SER A 136 8.30 3.99 12.99
C SER A 136 8.73 4.81 11.77
N ILE A 137 7.79 5.45 11.08
CA ILE A 137 8.07 6.32 9.93
C ILE A 137 8.95 7.50 10.35
N ILE A 138 8.56 8.21 11.41
CA ILE A 138 9.31 9.38 11.91
C ILE A 138 10.70 8.97 12.41
N TYR A 139 10.77 7.91 13.21
CA TYR A 139 12.04 7.40 13.73
C TYR A 139 12.99 6.99 12.60
N SER A 140 12.49 6.24 11.63
CA SER A 140 13.30 5.75 10.52
C SER A 140 13.76 6.89 9.61
N HIS A 141 12.94 7.91 9.41
CA HIS A 141 13.35 9.11 8.66
C HIS A 141 14.56 9.82 9.29
N ILE A 142 14.65 9.82 10.61
CA ILE A 142 15.73 10.53 11.36
C ILE A 142 16.96 9.63 11.55
N LYS A 143 16.78 8.33 11.76
CA LYS A 143 17.81 7.43 12.27
C LYS A 143 18.25 6.32 11.32
N SER A 144 17.40 5.92 10.36
CA SER A 144 17.76 4.83 9.45
C SER A 144 18.79 5.27 8.41
N PRO A 145 19.84 4.46 8.18
CA PRO A 145 20.78 4.72 7.10
C PRO A 145 20.06 4.62 5.74
N ARG A 146 20.55 5.34 4.76
CA ARG A 146 20.08 5.22 3.40
C ARG A 146 20.66 3.97 2.76
N GLU A 147 19.79 3.22 2.08
CA GLU A 147 20.19 2.04 1.34
C GLU A 147 20.76 2.44 -0.03
N ALA A 148 21.94 1.94 -0.37
CA ALA A 148 22.55 2.21 -1.67
C ALA A 148 22.13 1.18 -2.74
N THR A 149 21.70 -0.02 -2.32
CA THR A 149 21.30 -1.09 -3.24
C THR A 149 19.80 -1.10 -3.53
N GLY A 150 19.40 -1.55 -4.72
CA GLY A 150 18.01 -1.81 -5.08
C GLY A 150 17.42 -3.04 -4.39
N ASP A 151 18.24 -4.03 -4.03
CA ASP A 151 17.83 -5.24 -3.31
C ASP A 151 17.87 -5.02 -1.80
N ASN A 152 16.86 -4.33 -1.30
CA ASN A 152 16.80 -3.85 0.08
C ASN A 152 16.45 -4.92 1.13
N TRP A 153 16.07 -6.14 0.72
CA TRP A 153 15.65 -7.22 1.61
C TRP A 153 16.72 -8.31 1.75
N ASP A 154 17.94 -7.91 2.08
CA ASP A 154 19.08 -8.79 2.39
C ASP A 154 19.40 -9.79 1.25
N GLY A 155 19.31 -9.32 0.01
CA GLY A 155 19.55 -10.14 -1.16
C GLY A 155 18.39 -11.08 -1.54
N LEU A 156 17.23 -10.98 -0.87
CA LEU A 156 16.07 -11.85 -1.12
C LEU A 156 15.11 -11.34 -2.21
N GLY A 157 15.43 -10.22 -2.87
CA GLY A 157 14.64 -9.72 -3.99
C GLY A 157 14.58 -10.75 -5.12
N ARG A 158 13.36 -11.04 -5.60
CA ARG A 158 13.11 -12.07 -6.63
C ARG A 158 12.73 -11.48 -7.97
N THR A 159 12.00 -10.38 -7.94
CA THR A 159 11.41 -9.72 -9.10
C THR A 159 12.20 -8.49 -9.52
N LEU A 160 11.99 -8.01 -10.75
CA LEU A 160 12.78 -6.96 -11.37
C LEU A 160 12.74 -5.61 -10.65
N GLU A 161 11.71 -5.31 -9.88
CA GLU A 161 11.67 -4.07 -9.08
C GLU A 161 12.82 -3.98 -8.06
N TRP A 162 13.37 -5.11 -7.63
CA TRP A 162 14.52 -5.18 -6.70
C TRP A 162 15.86 -5.17 -7.41
N SER A 163 15.87 -5.32 -8.74
CA SER A 163 17.08 -5.33 -9.55
C SER A 163 17.59 -3.95 -9.95
N THR A 164 16.95 -2.88 -9.51
CA THR A 164 17.34 -1.50 -9.80
C THR A 164 18.69 -1.13 -9.20
N ALA A 165 19.38 -0.18 -9.83
CA ALA A 165 20.73 0.23 -9.46
C ALA A 165 20.83 0.81 -8.04
N SER A 166 19.75 1.37 -7.51
CA SER A 166 19.68 1.98 -6.17
C SER A 166 18.33 1.70 -5.51
N ALA A 167 18.24 1.95 -4.20
CA ALA A 167 16.99 1.81 -3.45
C ALA A 167 15.88 2.65 -4.06
N ILE A 168 16.10 3.96 -4.19
CA ILE A 168 15.24 4.83 -5.00
C ILE A 168 15.71 4.71 -6.45
N PRO A 169 14.93 4.12 -7.35
CA PRO A 169 15.35 3.94 -8.74
C PRO A 169 15.52 5.30 -9.43
N PRO A 170 16.46 5.41 -10.39
CA PRO A 170 16.55 6.58 -11.25
C PRO A 170 15.26 6.73 -12.07
N LYS A 171 15.03 7.91 -12.66
CA LYS A 171 13.80 8.21 -13.42
C LYS A 171 13.52 7.21 -14.55
N TYR A 172 14.57 6.65 -15.14
CA TYR A 172 14.48 5.66 -16.21
C TYR A 172 14.40 4.21 -15.72
N ASN A 173 14.38 3.95 -14.41
CA ASN A 173 14.43 2.65 -13.73
C ASN A 173 15.67 1.80 -14.06
N PHE A 174 15.88 1.46 -15.31
CA PHE A 174 16.99 0.64 -15.82
C PHE A 174 17.75 1.38 -16.90
N ALA A 175 19.05 1.51 -16.74
CA ALA A 175 19.93 2.07 -17.78
C ALA A 175 19.99 1.17 -19.03
N ILE A 176 19.86 -0.13 -18.83
CA ILE A 176 19.73 -1.16 -19.85
C ILE A 176 18.58 -2.05 -19.46
N THR A 177 17.63 -2.25 -20.37
CA THR A 177 16.48 -3.10 -20.12
C THR A 177 16.96 -4.53 -19.85
N PRO A 178 16.62 -5.13 -18.69
CA PRO A 178 17.01 -6.49 -18.39
C PRO A 178 16.29 -7.51 -19.31
N ASP A 179 16.99 -8.55 -19.71
CA ASP A 179 16.38 -9.68 -20.39
C ASP A 179 15.57 -10.51 -19.39
N TRP A 180 14.32 -10.80 -19.74
CA TRP A 180 13.43 -11.59 -18.92
C TRP A 180 13.24 -12.98 -19.54
N ASN A 181 13.75 -13.99 -18.88
CA ASN A 181 13.72 -15.38 -19.37
C ASN A 181 12.96 -16.32 -18.43
N ASP A 182 12.64 -15.90 -17.21
CA ASP A 182 11.99 -16.73 -16.20
C ASP A 182 11.01 -15.92 -15.34
N TYR A 183 10.15 -16.61 -14.56
CA TYR A 183 9.19 -16.01 -13.64
C TYR A 183 9.88 -15.17 -12.56
N ASP A 184 11.00 -15.65 -12.01
CA ASP A 184 11.82 -14.97 -11.01
C ASP A 184 13.10 -14.42 -11.64
N THR A 185 12.96 -13.58 -12.64
CA THR A 185 14.07 -13.09 -13.47
C THR A 185 15.25 -12.56 -12.66
N PHE A 186 15.02 -11.87 -11.54
CA PHE A 186 16.12 -11.34 -10.74
C PHE A 186 16.89 -12.43 -9.98
N VAL A 187 16.22 -13.52 -9.57
CA VAL A 187 16.90 -14.71 -9.00
C VAL A 187 17.75 -15.37 -10.06
N ASP A 188 17.20 -15.59 -11.27
CA ASP A 188 17.94 -16.14 -12.39
C ASP A 188 19.19 -15.31 -12.73
N MET A 189 19.05 -13.98 -12.74
CA MET A 189 20.18 -13.06 -12.93
C MET A 189 21.26 -13.21 -11.85
N LYS A 190 20.87 -13.41 -10.59
CA LYS A 190 21.80 -13.64 -9.47
C LYS A 190 22.51 -14.97 -9.58
N GLU A 191 21.78 -16.05 -9.87
CA GLU A 191 22.32 -17.41 -9.99
C GLU A 191 23.33 -17.53 -11.15
N HIS A 192 23.09 -16.81 -12.24
CA HIS A 192 24.00 -16.81 -13.40
C HIS A 192 25.02 -15.66 -13.38
N GLY A 193 25.10 -14.90 -12.29
CA GLY A 193 26.05 -13.78 -12.20
C GLY A 193 25.81 -12.66 -13.20
N ARG A 194 24.67 -12.63 -13.87
CA ARG A 194 24.28 -11.62 -14.87
C ARG A 194 23.77 -10.34 -14.20
N HIS A 195 24.58 -9.76 -13.33
CA HIS A 195 24.25 -8.47 -12.79
C HIS A 195 24.42 -7.40 -13.87
N PHE A 196 23.50 -6.43 -13.95
CA PHE A 196 23.48 -5.29 -14.87
C PHE A 196 24.76 -4.44 -14.86
N LEU A 197 25.76 -4.85 -14.13
CA LEU A 197 27.01 -4.12 -13.94
C LEU A 197 28.03 -4.29 -15.07
N ASP A 198 27.86 -5.29 -15.93
CA ASP A 198 28.90 -5.67 -16.89
C ASP A 198 28.71 -5.07 -18.30
N ASN A 199 27.55 -4.46 -18.54
CA ASN A 199 27.27 -3.83 -19.82
C ASN A 199 27.29 -2.31 -19.68
N HIS A 200 28.23 -1.63 -20.33
CA HIS A 200 28.39 -0.18 -20.32
C HIS A 200 27.94 0.49 -21.62
N ASN A 201 27.19 -0.22 -22.47
CA ASN A 201 26.73 0.28 -23.77
C ASN A 201 25.42 1.05 -23.61
N TYR A 202 25.48 2.21 -22.96
CA TYR A 202 24.32 3.07 -22.74
C TYR A 202 23.87 3.74 -24.04
N LYS A 203 22.54 3.92 -24.14
CA LYS A 203 21.89 4.64 -25.24
C LYS A 203 21.06 5.78 -24.67
N ASP A 204 20.71 6.73 -25.51
CA ASP A 204 19.77 7.78 -25.15
C ASP A 204 18.43 7.16 -24.78
N ILE A 205 17.88 7.58 -23.63
CA ILE A 205 16.61 7.06 -23.11
C ILE A 205 15.52 8.09 -23.37
N HIS A 206 14.50 7.72 -24.11
CA HIS A 206 13.33 8.54 -24.34
C HIS A 206 12.38 8.46 -23.14
N MET A 207 12.01 9.61 -22.57
CA MET A 207 11.11 9.73 -21.41
C MET A 207 9.90 10.61 -21.78
N PRO A 208 8.69 10.25 -21.34
CA PRO A 208 7.52 11.07 -21.54
C PRO A 208 7.55 12.32 -20.64
N ASN A 209 6.93 13.41 -21.09
CA ASN A 209 6.73 14.58 -20.25
C ASN A 209 5.63 14.35 -19.20
N ASN A 210 5.73 15.07 -18.09
CA ASN A 210 4.67 15.06 -17.08
C ASN A 210 3.44 15.83 -17.58
N THR A 211 2.25 15.32 -17.30
CA THR A 211 0.98 15.96 -17.63
C THR A 211 0.18 16.29 -16.37
N HIS A 212 -0.52 17.43 -16.39
CA HIS A 212 -1.46 17.82 -15.33
C HIS A 212 -2.88 17.31 -15.57
N THR A 213 -3.13 16.64 -16.70
CA THR A 213 -4.44 16.15 -17.11
C THR A 213 -5.13 15.31 -16.04
N GLY A 214 -4.39 14.37 -15.42
CA GLY A 214 -4.92 13.53 -14.34
C GLY A 214 -5.40 14.32 -13.12
N VAL A 215 -4.70 15.40 -12.76
CA VAL A 215 -5.08 16.27 -11.63
C VAL A 215 -6.39 17.00 -11.94
N PHE A 216 -6.53 17.61 -13.14
CA PHE A 216 -7.77 18.30 -13.53
C PHE A 216 -8.95 17.33 -13.62
N MET A 217 -8.76 16.15 -14.21
CA MET A 217 -9.79 15.12 -14.24
C MET A 217 -10.22 14.70 -12.83
N GLY A 218 -9.26 14.48 -11.93
CA GLY A 218 -9.52 14.14 -10.53
C GLY A 218 -10.32 15.22 -9.79
N ILE A 219 -9.98 16.49 -10.00
CA ILE A 219 -10.73 17.63 -9.42
C ILE A 219 -12.16 17.64 -9.96
N PHE A 220 -12.36 17.52 -11.27
CA PHE A 220 -13.71 17.50 -11.85
C PHE A 220 -14.53 16.30 -11.37
N MET A 221 -13.90 15.11 -11.22
CA MET A 221 -14.58 13.92 -10.66
C MET A 221 -14.99 14.14 -9.21
N LEU A 222 -14.09 14.68 -8.37
CA LEU A 222 -14.36 14.94 -6.96
C LEU A 222 -15.49 15.96 -6.80
N VAL A 223 -15.37 17.10 -7.47
CA VAL A 223 -16.35 18.21 -7.39
C VAL A 223 -17.69 17.79 -8.00
N GLY A 224 -17.65 17.10 -9.14
CA GLY A 224 -18.85 16.56 -9.79
C GLY A 224 -19.57 15.54 -8.94
N GLY A 225 -18.84 14.60 -8.31
CA GLY A 225 -19.40 13.63 -7.38
C GLY A 225 -20.06 14.31 -6.17
N PHE A 226 -19.45 15.38 -5.64
CA PHE A 226 -20.06 16.19 -4.57
C PHE A 226 -21.39 16.81 -5.00
N PHE A 227 -21.44 17.47 -6.17
CA PHE A 227 -22.69 18.05 -6.68
C PHE A 227 -23.76 17.01 -6.98
N LEU A 228 -23.37 15.81 -7.40
CA LEU A 228 -24.30 14.71 -7.63
C LEU A 228 -24.97 14.25 -6.31
N ILE A 229 -24.21 14.17 -5.21
CA ILE A 229 -24.74 13.81 -3.88
C ILE A 229 -25.81 14.82 -3.42
N PHE A 230 -25.63 16.11 -3.74
CA PHE A 230 -26.58 17.18 -3.41
C PHE A 230 -27.64 17.42 -4.50
N GLU A 231 -27.81 16.49 -5.43
CA GLU A 231 -28.80 16.54 -6.52
C GLU A 231 -28.69 17.81 -7.41
N SER A 232 -27.52 18.46 -7.39
CA SER A 232 -27.24 19.68 -8.16
C SER A 232 -26.78 19.33 -9.57
N ILE A 233 -27.72 19.04 -10.47
CA ILE A 233 -27.44 18.48 -11.80
C ILE A 233 -26.64 19.43 -12.69
N ILE A 234 -26.93 20.74 -12.69
CA ILE A 234 -26.24 21.70 -13.57
C ILE A 234 -24.73 21.75 -13.28
N PRO A 235 -24.24 21.98 -12.03
CA PRO A 235 -22.82 21.94 -11.74
C PRO A 235 -22.18 20.56 -12.01
N PHE A 236 -22.91 19.48 -11.79
CA PHE A 236 -22.45 18.14 -12.15
C PHE A 236 -22.17 18.01 -13.64
N LEU A 237 -23.10 18.46 -14.51
CA LEU A 237 -22.92 18.43 -15.96
C LEU A 237 -21.76 19.32 -16.43
N ILE A 238 -21.52 20.46 -15.77
CA ILE A 238 -20.34 21.31 -16.03
C ILE A 238 -19.05 20.51 -15.72
N CYS A 239 -19.00 19.79 -14.61
CA CYS A 239 -17.84 18.94 -14.28
C CYS A 239 -17.64 17.82 -15.29
N VAL A 240 -18.71 17.16 -15.74
CA VAL A 240 -18.66 16.15 -16.80
C VAL A 240 -18.11 16.77 -18.10
N ALA A 241 -18.59 17.92 -18.50
CA ALA A 241 -18.07 18.65 -19.66
C ALA A 241 -16.59 19.02 -19.48
N GLY A 242 -16.17 19.38 -18.26
CA GLY A 242 -14.77 19.63 -17.90
C GLY A 242 -13.88 18.39 -18.07
N ILE A 243 -14.36 17.20 -17.68
CA ILE A 243 -13.65 15.92 -17.90
C ILE A 243 -13.45 15.69 -19.40
N PHE A 244 -14.52 15.76 -20.19
CA PHE A 244 -14.42 15.58 -21.64
C PHE A 244 -13.57 16.64 -22.30
N GLY A 245 -13.69 17.90 -21.88
CA GLY A 245 -12.85 19.00 -22.35
C GLY A 245 -11.36 18.74 -22.09
N THR A 246 -11.02 18.22 -20.91
CA THR A 246 -9.64 17.87 -20.55
C THR A 246 -9.12 16.71 -21.43
N MET A 247 -9.95 15.70 -21.66
CA MET A 247 -9.59 14.58 -22.55
C MET A 247 -9.39 15.04 -23.99
N ILE A 248 -10.30 15.87 -24.51
CA ILE A 248 -10.20 16.45 -25.85
C ILE A 248 -8.93 17.30 -25.97
N TYR A 249 -8.67 18.19 -25.01
CA TYR A 249 -7.45 18.97 -24.98
C TYR A 249 -6.21 18.08 -25.04
N GLN A 250 -6.14 17.05 -24.19
CA GLN A 250 -4.99 16.12 -24.15
C GLN A 250 -4.81 15.36 -25.47
N SER A 251 -5.89 15.06 -26.21
CA SER A 251 -5.80 14.36 -27.50
C SER A 251 -5.13 15.20 -28.60
N PHE A 252 -5.12 16.54 -28.46
CA PHE A 252 -4.44 17.43 -29.38
C PHE A 252 -3.02 17.81 -28.94
N VAL A 253 -2.62 17.45 -27.71
CA VAL A 253 -1.27 17.71 -27.22
C VAL A 253 -0.32 16.71 -27.85
N GLN A 254 0.58 17.20 -28.71
CA GLN A 254 1.67 16.39 -29.26
C GLN A 254 2.83 16.38 -28.24
N ASP A 255 2.87 15.33 -27.44
CA ASP A 255 3.96 15.14 -26.47
C ASP A 255 5.08 14.32 -27.12
N HIS A 256 6.17 15.02 -27.47
CA HIS A 256 7.37 14.38 -28.03
C HIS A 256 8.31 13.84 -26.93
N GLY A 257 7.98 14.02 -25.65
CA GLY A 257 8.82 13.63 -24.54
C GLY A 257 10.16 14.39 -24.50
N TYR A 258 11.10 13.85 -23.74
CA TYR A 258 12.49 14.32 -23.69
C TYR A 258 13.45 13.14 -23.71
N HIS A 259 14.70 13.38 -24.08
CA HIS A 259 15.73 12.34 -24.08
C HIS A 259 16.73 12.61 -22.96
N ILE A 260 17.08 11.55 -22.24
CA ILE A 260 18.23 11.54 -21.33
C ILE A 260 19.41 11.03 -22.13
N PRO A 261 20.47 11.84 -22.32
CA PRO A 261 21.60 11.43 -23.16
C PRO A 261 22.39 10.30 -22.51
N ALA A 262 22.96 9.43 -23.30
CA ALA A 262 23.75 8.27 -22.87
C ALA A 262 24.89 8.66 -21.91
N SER A 263 25.48 9.86 -22.08
CA SER A 263 26.51 10.39 -21.18
C SER A 263 25.99 10.64 -19.75
N GLU A 264 24.79 11.20 -19.61
CA GLU A 264 24.12 11.41 -18.31
C GLU A 264 23.75 10.08 -17.65
N VAL A 265 23.27 9.12 -18.43
CA VAL A 265 22.99 7.77 -17.94
C VAL A 265 24.26 7.12 -17.41
N ALA A 266 25.38 7.20 -18.16
CA ALA A 266 26.67 6.65 -17.75
C ALA A 266 27.19 7.28 -16.46
N GLU A 267 27.10 8.60 -16.31
CA GLU A 267 27.53 9.32 -15.11
C GLU A 267 26.69 8.91 -13.88
N ASN A 268 25.36 8.84 -14.04
CA ASN A 268 24.47 8.41 -12.98
C ASN A 268 24.77 6.97 -12.53
N GLU A 269 24.97 6.04 -13.45
CA GLU A 269 25.28 4.65 -13.14
C GLU A 269 26.66 4.51 -12.45
N ALA A 270 27.66 5.29 -12.88
CA ALA A 270 28.98 5.31 -12.24
C ALA A 270 28.85 5.79 -10.76
N ARG A 271 28.10 6.85 -10.53
CA ARG A 271 27.84 7.36 -9.18
C ARG A 271 27.14 6.35 -8.27
N LEU A 272 26.12 5.65 -8.81
CA LEU A 272 25.37 4.64 -8.07
C LEU A 272 26.24 3.40 -7.78
N ARG A 273 27.15 3.05 -8.69
CA ARG A 273 28.13 1.97 -8.50
C ARG A 273 29.10 2.29 -7.35
N GLU A 274 29.66 3.49 -7.34
CA GLU A 274 30.54 3.94 -6.27
C GLU A 274 29.86 3.92 -4.90
N ALA A 275 28.60 4.37 -4.82
CA ALA A 275 27.83 4.34 -3.58
C ALA A 275 27.65 2.89 -3.05
N ARG A 276 27.38 1.94 -3.94
CA ARG A 276 27.25 0.51 -3.57
C ARG A 276 28.58 -0.11 -3.11
N ILE A 277 29.69 0.25 -3.74
CA ILE A 277 31.01 -0.24 -3.32
C ILE A 277 31.32 0.26 -1.90
N LYS A 278 31.12 1.54 -1.65
CA LYS A 278 31.33 2.14 -0.32
C LYS A 278 30.43 1.50 0.77
N GLU A 279 29.18 1.19 0.46
CA GLU A 279 28.29 0.50 1.40
C GLU A 279 28.79 -0.92 1.72
N ARG A 280 29.22 -1.69 0.70
CA ARG A 280 29.78 -3.04 0.92
C ARG A 280 31.05 -3.02 1.74
N GLU A 281 31.93 -2.06 1.54
CA GLU A 281 33.14 -1.88 2.32
C GLU A 281 32.81 -1.53 3.78
N ALA A 282 31.81 -0.67 4.03
CA ALA A 282 31.36 -0.31 5.35
C ALA A 282 30.79 -1.51 6.12
N VAL A 283 29.96 -2.34 5.47
CA VAL A 283 29.40 -3.56 6.07
C VAL A 283 30.46 -4.63 6.30
N GLY A 284 31.44 -4.75 5.39
CA GLY A 284 32.55 -5.71 5.53
C GLY A 284 33.52 -5.41 6.66
N HIS A 285 33.54 -4.17 7.18
CA HIS A 285 34.34 -3.76 8.33
C HIS A 285 33.63 -3.98 9.68
N GLU A 286 32.31 -4.22 9.69
CA GLU A 286 31.53 -4.48 10.90
C GLU A 286 31.33 -5.98 11.19
N SER A 287 31.80 -6.87 10.31
CA SER A 287 31.76 -8.34 10.46
C SER A 287 33.14 -8.88 10.90
#